data_4dc9ed729da7109eb54710592cc67f53
#
_entry.id   4dc9ed729da7109eb54710592cc67f53
#
_cell.length_a   1.000
_cell.length_b   1.000
_cell.length_c   1.000
_cell.angle_alpha   90.00
_cell.angle_beta   90.00
_cell.angle_gamma   90.00
#
_symmetry.space_group_name_H-M   'P 1'
#
loop_
_entity.id
_entity.type
_entity.pdbx_description
1 polymer ?
#
loop_
_entity_poly.entity_id
_entity_poly.type
_entity_poly.pdbx_seq_one_letter_code
_entity_poly.pdbx_strand_id
1 'polypeptide(L)'
;MNDTILVNGKSLPWLFVQRGFKIPSFNFEIKTDAVNGRAGSVFKSRGLSEYRFDLPLVIHNDFLSHSGIKSHDDVLSELVKFFDYDEAVKLQLKSKKWYWNAYFEGPFEINNKTENNINVVTVKVVLTDPYKYAIDGNQNTAISDAASVVNAGTAETPIIVEARALQNSNYYMISKGDEDYFMIGDDDLDKPLKDYSPLILEDEARSFVGWNKQTTIDFTDNQTGGAVGGSFTQSESKQSFYLNADSVNGNSWNGAMYKRSFSKQAQDFTTTVKFGVGQKNKGAVRFAQYIYDSDNRVIASIGYTNPNAKQTIGTIIVTLFDQSGNQQTIYKYKNNPSLYKLDDFVVYIRLTRKDDVFTVKSWKYKEFPYPLRKKAFDEHERQFVDGGNFYQRPVVALSLYSAKNGSNNVMPLYIFGTYTRELLPRPTNARDMIIKKGDLITIDMATKNVLVNEESFLSEKTFGSNYFNVDKGHTELVINPPGIFDTTVKWQDRFL
;
A
#
# COMPACT_ATOMS: atom_id res chain seq x y z
N MET A 1 -25.70 2.74 33.02
CA MET A 1 -24.34 2.19 32.79
C MET A 1 -23.55 3.27 32.05
N ASN A 2 -22.34 3.54 32.45
CA ASN A 2 -21.47 4.49 31.71
C ASN A 2 -21.00 3.80 30.42
N ASP A 3 -20.86 4.56 29.35
CA ASP A 3 -20.35 4.03 28.09
C ASP A 3 -18.82 3.91 28.14
N THR A 4 -18.26 2.99 27.37
CA THR A 4 -16.80 2.76 27.28
C THR A 4 -16.29 3.37 25.97
N ILE A 5 -15.15 4.03 26.03
CA ILE A 5 -14.45 4.46 24.81
C ILE A 5 -13.56 3.36 24.27
N LEU A 6 -13.47 3.30 22.94
CA LEU A 6 -12.51 2.49 22.22
C LEU A 6 -11.65 3.42 21.38
N VAL A 7 -10.33 3.29 21.51
CA VAL A 7 -9.34 3.98 20.70
C VAL A 7 -8.61 2.91 19.87
N ASN A 8 -8.79 2.94 18.56
CA ASN A 8 -8.33 1.85 17.67
C ASN A 8 -8.73 0.45 18.15
N GLY A 9 -9.96 0.30 18.68
CA GLY A 9 -10.51 -0.95 19.19
C GLY A 9 -9.99 -1.36 20.59
N LYS A 10 -9.09 -0.60 21.20
CA LYS A 10 -8.59 -0.83 22.56
C LYS A 10 -9.39 -0.03 23.57
N SER A 11 -9.54 -0.56 24.79
CA SER A 11 -10.17 0.15 25.92
C SER A 11 -9.36 -0.04 27.18
N LEU A 12 -9.48 0.89 28.12
CA LEU A 12 -8.99 0.74 29.48
C LEU A 12 -10.15 0.31 30.38
N PRO A 13 -10.01 -0.80 31.15
CA PRO A 13 -11.12 -1.39 31.93
C PRO A 13 -11.73 -0.44 32.99
N TRP A 14 -10.97 0.55 33.40
CA TRP A 14 -11.31 1.51 34.45
C TRP A 14 -11.71 2.90 33.93
N LEU A 15 -11.72 3.12 32.57
CA LEU A 15 -12.00 4.40 31.93
C LEU A 15 -13.34 4.37 31.22
N PHE A 16 -14.26 5.26 31.59
CA PHE A 16 -15.61 5.31 31.07
C PHE A 16 -15.99 6.74 30.68
N VAL A 17 -16.94 6.88 29.79
CA VAL A 17 -17.53 8.19 29.46
C VAL A 17 -18.41 8.66 30.61
N GLN A 18 -18.28 9.92 31.01
CA GLN A 18 -19.12 10.51 32.05
C GLN A 18 -20.60 10.46 31.67
N ARG A 19 -21.45 10.06 32.63
CA ARG A 19 -22.89 10.02 32.42
C ARG A 19 -23.44 11.41 32.09
N GLY A 20 -24.27 11.49 31.04
CA GLY A 20 -24.82 12.75 30.57
C GLY A 20 -23.98 13.43 29.49
N PHE A 21 -22.88 12.87 29.07
CA PHE A 21 -22.18 13.37 27.90
C PHE A 21 -23.09 13.39 26.68
N LYS A 22 -23.20 14.56 26.06
CA LYS A 22 -23.98 14.77 24.84
C LYS A 22 -23.03 14.70 23.65
N ILE A 23 -23.35 13.80 22.72
CA ILE A 23 -22.58 13.69 21.47
C ILE A 23 -22.70 15.03 20.74
N PRO A 24 -21.59 15.70 20.42
CA PRO A 24 -21.64 16.99 19.75
C PRO A 24 -22.23 16.83 18.35
N SER A 25 -23.01 17.84 17.93
CA SER A 25 -23.44 17.96 16.55
C SER A 25 -22.35 18.68 15.74
N PHE A 26 -22.42 18.52 14.42
CA PHE A 26 -21.57 19.24 13.47
C PHE A 26 -21.81 20.76 13.52
N ASN A 27 -20.78 21.50 13.08
CA ASN A 27 -20.83 22.95 12.96
C ASN A 27 -20.66 23.35 11.49
N PHE A 28 -21.68 24.01 10.93
CA PHE A 28 -21.58 24.63 9.61
C PHE A 28 -21.10 26.07 9.75
N GLU A 29 -20.00 26.39 9.09
CA GLU A 29 -19.56 27.77 8.91
C GLU A 29 -20.16 28.36 7.64
N ILE A 30 -20.77 29.54 7.78
CA ILE A 30 -21.28 30.32 6.67
C ILE A 30 -20.34 31.50 6.46
N LYS A 31 -19.71 31.60 5.30
CA LYS A 31 -18.89 32.73 4.90
C LYS A 31 -19.71 33.69 4.08
N THR A 32 -19.67 34.99 4.45
CA THR A 32 -20.39 36.05 3.78
C THR A 32 -19.45 37.24 3.54
N ASP A 33 -19.72 37.99 2.46
CA ASP A 33 -19.00 39.22 2.15
C ASP A 33 -19.92 40.42 2.36
N ALA A 34 -19.47 41.44 3.10
CA ALA A 34 -20.15 42.71 3.24
C ALA A 34 -19.92 43.55 1.95
N VAL A 35 -20.97 44.11 1.41
CA VAL A 35 -20.92 45.01 0.26
C VAL A 35 -21.26 46.44 0.74
N ASN A 36 -20.36 47.39 0.53
CA ASN A 36 -20.55 48.77 0.90
C ASN A 36 -21.79 49.35 0.23
N GLY A 37 -22.66 50.00 1.02
CA GLY A 37 -23.91 50.59 0.56
C GLY A 37 -25.10 49.64 0.43
N ARG A 38 -24.92 48.35 0.82
CA ARG A 38 -26.00 47.35 0.84
C ARG A 38 -26.28 46.92 2.30
N ALA A 39 -27.55 46.84 2.66
CA ALA A 39 -27.91 46.24 3.95
C ALA A 39 -27.71 44.71 3.91
N GLY A 40 -27.04 44.17 4.94
CA GLY A 40 -26.72 42.74 5.06
C GLY A 40 -25.43 42.33 4.31
N SER A 41 -25.26 41.04 4.09
CA SER A 41 -24.10 40.47 3.43
C SER A 41 -24.51 39.49 2.30
N VAL A 42 -23.59 39.22 1.39
CA VAL A 42 -23.78 38.25 0.31
C VAL A 42 -23.23 36.92 0.77
N PHE A 43 -24.01 35.85 0.60
CA PHE A 43 -23.53 34.46 0.84
C PHE A 43 -22.41 34.12 -0.09
N LYS A 44 -21.29 33.60 0.45
CA LYS A 44 -20.12 33.18 -0.31
C LYS A 44 -19.98 31.65 -0.36
N SER A 45 -20.00 31.03 0.81
CA SER A 45 -19.88 29.58 0.90
C SER A 45 -20.41 29.06 2.24
N ARG A 46 -20.74 27.79 2.28
CA ARG A 46 -21.02 27.02 3.48
C ARG A 46 -20.11 25.80 3.51
N GLY A 47 -19.46 25.52 4.62
CA GLY A 47 -18.59 24.38 4.79
C GLY A 47 -18.64 23.79 6.19
N LEU A 48 -18.13 22.60 6.34
CA LEU A 48 -17.81 22.01 7.64
C LEU A 48 -16.35 22.30 7.92
N SER A 49 -16.09 22.90 9.07
CA SER A 49 -14.73 23.11 9.56
C SER A 49 -14.30 21.99 10.50
N GLU A 50 -13.03 22.02 10.85
CA GLU A 50 -12.48 21.25 11.97
C GLU A 50 -13.38 21.43 13.20
N TYR A 51 -13.59 20.35 13.95
CA TYR A 51 -14.42 20.39 15.15
C TYR A 51 -13.62 19.94 16.38
N ARG A 52 -13.75 20.70 17.47
CA ARG A 52 -13.11 20.41 18.75
C ARG A 52 -14.14 20.30 19.84
N PHE A 53 -14.00 19.31 20.71
CA PHE A 53 -14.89 19.18 21.86
C PHE A 53 -14.17 18.53 23.04
N ASP A 54 -14.69 18.77 24.22
CA ASP A 54 -14.25 18.16 25.46
C ASP A 54 -14.98 16.82 25.67
N LEU A 55 -14.21 15.74 25.84
CA LEU A 55 -14.70 14.41 26.17
C LEU A 55 -14.51 14.17 27.68
N PRO A 56 -15.53 14.30 28.50
CA PRO A 56 -15.44 14.04 29.93
C PRO A 56 -15.41 12.53 30.19
N LEU A 57 -14.35 12.07 30.84
CA LEU A 57 -14.14 10.69 31.20
C LEU A 57 -14.13 10.50 32.71
N VAL A 58 -14.53 9.33 33.15
CA VAL A 58 -14.58 8.91 34.55
C VAL A 58 -13.65 7.75 34.77
N ILE A 59 -12.81 7.86 35.79
CA ILE A 59 -11.90 6.82 36.25
C ILE A 59 -12.53 6.18 37.49
N HIS A 60 -12.86 4.90 37.42
CA HIS A 60 -13.36 4.13 38.54
C HIS A 60 -12.23 3.48 39.33
N ASN A 61 -12.00 3.94 40.58
CA ASN A 61 -10.90 3.47 41.40
C ASN A 61 -11.01 1.98 41.78
N ASP A 62 -12.23 1.43 41.88
CA ASP A 62 -12.43 0.01 42.16
C ASP A 62 -11.84 -0.89 41.06
N PHE A 63 -11.90 -0.44 39.77
CA PHE A 63 -11.29 -1.16 38.65
C PHE A 63 -9.78 -0.95 38.54
N LEU A 64 -9.25 0.18 39.05
CA LEU A 64 -7.81 0.44 39.08
C LEU A 64 -7.09 -0.59 39.96
N SER A 65 -7.63 -0.93 41.12
CA SER A 65 -7.03 -1.89 42.05
C SER A 65 -6.82 -3.28 41.44
N HIS A 66 -7.67 -3.67 40.49
CA HIS A 66 -7.57 -4.93 39.74
C HIS A 66 -6.60 -4.84 38.53
N SER A 67 -6.19 -3.65 38.12
CA SER A 67 -5.30 -3.43 36.97
C SER A 67 -3.82 -3.30 37.32
N GLY A 68 -3.47 -3.46 38.60
CA GLY A 68 -2.08 -3.34 39.10
C GLY A 68 -1.56 -1.89 39.15
N ILE A 69 -2.40 -0.90 38.89
CA ILE A 69 -2.08 0.53 38.98
C ILE A 69 -2.13 0.97 40.44
N LYS A 70 -1.03 1.52 40.94
CA LYS A 70 -0.85 1.79 42.39
C LYS A 70 -0.78 3.28 42.74
N SER A 71 -0.51 4.13 41.78
CA SER A 71 -0.30 5.55 42.05
C SER A 71 -1.04 6.42 41.04
N HIS A 72 -1.22 7.70 41.36
CA HIS A 72 -1.77 8.72 40.44
C HIS A 72 -0.91 8.89 39.21
N ASP A 73 0.40 8.82 39.34
CA ASP A 73 1.36 8.93 38.23
C ASP A 73 1.26 7.74 37.26
N ASP A 74 0.98 6.53 37.77
CA ASP A 74 0.74 5.35 36.95
C ASP A 74 -0.53 5.53 36.09
N VAL A 75 -1.61 6.09 36.68
CA VAL A 75 -2.85 6.39 35.97
C VAL A 75 -2.60 7.39 34.83
N LEU A 76 -1.88 8.47 35.12
CA LEU A 76 -1.53 9.48 34.14
C LEU A 76 -0.66 8.90 33.01
N SER A 77 0.32 8.09 33.37
CA SER A 77 1.19 7.41 32.40
C SER A 77 0.40 6.49 31.45
N GLU A 78 -0.55 5.73 31.99
CA GLU A 78 -1.41 4.86 31.16
C GLU A 78 -2.39 5.66 30.29
N LEU A 79 -2.92 6.79 30.77
CA LEU A 79 -3.73 7.70 29.96
C LEU A 79 -2.93 8.29 28.80
N VAL A 80 -1.71 8.79 29.08
CA VAL A 80 -0.83 9.32 28.03
C VAL A 80 -0.56 8.27 26.96
N LYS A 81 -0.15 7.05 27.34
CA LYS A 81 0.07 5.94 26.40
C LYS A 81 -1.18 5.58 25.60
N PHE A 82 -2.36 5.71 26.20
CA PHE A 82 -3.62 5.35 25.56
C PHE A 82 -4.06 6.38 24.52
N PHE A 83 -3.69 7.66 24.69
CA PHE A 83 -4.06 8.77 23.81
C PHE A 83 -2.90 9.31 22.95
N ASP A 84 -1.67 8.80 23.12
CA ASP A 84 -0.48 9.24 22.41
C ASP A 84 -0.41 8.55 21.03
N TYR A 85 -0.84 9.26 19.99
CA TYR A 85 -0.79 8.83 18.60
C TYR A 85 -0.36 9.97 17.69
N ASP A 86 0.55 9.69 16.79
CA ASP A 86 1.03 10.63 15.77
C ASP A 86 0.02 10.86 14.64
N GLU A 87 -0.95 9.95 14.45
CA GLU A 87 -1.96 9.97 13.39
C GLU A 87 -3.37 9.93 13.97
N ALA A 88 -4.37 10.32 13.15
CA ALA A 88 -5.77 10.20 13.53
C ALA A 88 -6.15 8.75 13.86
N VAL A 89 -6.83 8.55 14.96
CA VAL A 89 -7.27 7.24 15.44
C VAL A 89 -8.78 7.12 15.46
N LYS A 90 -9.27 5.89 15.36
CA LYS A 90 -10.71 5.61 15.50
C LYS A 90 -11.13 5.78 16.96
N LEU A 91 -11.87 6.85 17.26
CA LEU A 91 -12.53 7.07 18.54
C LEU A 91 -13.97 6.60 18.44
N GLN A 92 -14.32 5.55 19.16
CA GLN A 92 -15.65 4.96 19.19
C GLN A 92 -16.22 4.96 20.61
N LEU A 93 -17.50 5.27 20.75
CA LEU A 93 -18.27 4.94 21.93
C LEU A 93 -18.80 3.51 21.76
N LYS A 94 -18.53 2.60 22.68
CA LYS A 94 -18.84 1.16 22.53
C LYS A 94 -20.32 0.89 22.24
N SER A 95 -21.22 1.74 22.72
CA SER A 95 -22.66 1.65 22.45
C SER A 95 -23.07 2.08 21.04
N LYS A 96 -22.16 2.68 20.25
CA LYS A 96 -22.47 3.25 18.93
C LYS A 96 -21.91 2.39 17.80
N LYS A 97 -22.62 2.40 16.67
CA LYS A 97 -22.21 1.70 15.44
C LYS A 97 -21.44 2.62 14.49
N TRP A 98 -20.76 3.62 15.02
CA TRP A 98 -19.96 4.58 14.27
C TRP A 98 -18.78 5.06 15.12
N TYR A 99 -17.78 5.65 14.49
CA TYR A 99 -16.60 6.22 15.11
C TYR A 99 -16.23 7.57 14.48
N TRP A 100 -15.38 8.34 15.14
CA TRP A 100 -14.69 9.51 14.58
C TRP A 100 -13.22 9.15 14.28
N ASN A 101 -12.64 9.81 13.27
CA ASN A 101 -11.21 9.93 13.11
C ASN A 101 -10.74 11.11 13.96
N ALA A 102 -10.08 10.84 15.08
CA ALA A 102 -9.79 11.81 16.11
C ALA A 102 -8.30 11.93 16.44
N TYR A 103 -7.91 13.13 16.82
CA TYR A 103 -6.67 13.42 17.53
C TYR A 103 -7.00 13.82 18.97
N PHE A 104 -6.02 13.73 19.86
CA PHE A 104 -6.19 14.12 21.26
C PHE A 104 -5.18 15.20 21.63
N GLU A 105 -5.67 16.20 22.36
CA GLU A 105 -4.80 17.27 22.91
C GLU A 105 -4.76 17.17 24.43
N GLY A 106 -3.57 17.34 25.02
CA GLY A 106 -3.36 17.53 26.44
C GLY A 106 -3.44 19.01 26.88
N PRO A 107 -3.17 19.32 28.15
CA PRO A 107 -2.79 18.38 29.21
C PRO A 107 -3.97 17.56 29.73
N PHE A 108 -3.68 16.35 30.25
CA PHE A 108 -4.65 15.53 30.95
C PHE A 108 -4.63 15.86 32.43
N GLU A 109 -5.63 16.56 32.93
CA GLU A 109 -5.75 16.92 34.33
C GLU A 109 -6.78 16.01 35.00
N ILE A 110 -6.34 15.29 36.04
CA ILE A 110 -7.22 14.41 36.81
C ILE A 110 -7.75 15.18 38.00
N ASN A 111 -9.05 15.44 38.01
CA ASN A 111 -9.73 16.12 39.12
C ASN A 111 -10.33 15.08 40.06
N ASN A 112 -9.86 15.09 41.32
CA ASN A 112 -10.39 14.23 42.37
C ASN A 112 -11.75 14.75 42.82
N LYS A 113 -12.82 13.99 42.57
CA LYS A 113 -14.10 14.16 43.24
C LYS A 113 -14.14 13.20 44.41
N THR A 114 -14.09 13.72 45.62
CA THR A 114 -14.04 12.94 46.87
C THR A 114 -15.32 12.15 47.16
N GLU A 115 -16.40 12.40 46.44
CA GLU A 115 -17.66 11.67 46.59
C GLU A 115 -17.69 10.51 45.57
N ASN A 116 -17.91 9.30 46.03
CA ASN A 116 -18.12 8.07 45.26
C ASN A 116 -16.92 7.37 44.61
N ASN A 117 -15.70 7.53 45.13
CA ASN A 117 -14.52 6.80 44.63
C ASN A 117 -14.25 6.97 43.11
N ILE A 118 -14.50 8.16 42.59
CA ILE A 118 -14.48 8.49 41.17
C ILE A 118 -13.58 9.70 40.94
N ASN A 119 -12.67 9.60 39.96
CA ASN A 119 -11.91 10.74 39.43
C ASN A 119 -12.44 11.09 38.04
N VAL A 120 -12.34 12.35 37.65
CA VAL A 120 -12.76 12.84 36.34
C VAL A 120 -11.55 13.39 35.59
N VAL A 121 -11.43 13.04 34.33
CA VAL A 121 -10.48 13.63 33.39
C VAL A 121 -11.21 14.11 32.15
N THR A 122 -10.83 15.29 31.67
CA THR A 122 -11.36 15.81 30.40
C THR A 122 -10.28 15.71 29.33
N VAL A 123 -10.63 15.08 28.22
CA VAL A 123 -9.75 14.93 27.05
C VAL A 123 -10.27 15.81 25.93
N LYS A 124 -9.44 16.68 25.40
CA LYS A 124 -9.77 17.47 24.21
C LYS A 124 -9.63 16.60 22.96
N VAL A 125 -10.73 16.47 22.24
CA VAL A 125 -10.81 15.73 20.98
C VAL A 125 -10.81 16.72 19.83
N VAL A 126 -9.94 16.48 18.84
CA VAL A 126 -9.85 17.27 17.61
C VAL A 126 -10.24 16.40 16.44
N LEU A 127 -11.26 16.83 15.71
CA LEU A 127 -11.73 16.20 14.48
C LEU A 127 -11.36 17.09 13.29
N THR A 128 -10.27 16.80 12.62
CA THR A 128 -9.91 17.48 11.36
C THR A 128 -10.86 17.08 10.22
N ASP A 129 -11.44 15.89 10.34
CA ASP A 129 -12.54 15.39 9.52
C ASP A 129 -13.77 15.20 10.46
N PRO A 130 -14.75 16.09 10.43
CA PRO A 130 -15.82 16.14 11.45
C PRO A 130 -16.91 15.08 11.27
N TYR A 131 -16.78 14.19 10.29
CA TYR A 131 -17.76 13.15 10.04
C TYR A 131 -17.65 11.98 11.03
N LYS A 132 -18.79 11.36 11.31
CA LYS A 132 -18.88 10.03 11.90
C LYS A 132 -18.89 8.99 10.77
N TYR A 133 -18.22 7.89 10.95
CA TYR A 133 -18.14 6.80 9.98
C TYR A 133 -18.80 5.56 10.55
N ALA A 134 -19.63 4.87 9.77
CA ALA A 134 -20.16 3.57 10.16
C ALA A 134 -18.98 2.62 10.49
N ILE A 135 -19.14 1.70 11.44
CA ILE A 135 -18.11 0.71 11.78
C ILE A 135 -17.91 -0.22 10.61
N ASP A 136 -19.01 -0.69 10.05
CA ASP A 136 -19.01 -1.63 8.92
C ASP A 136 -18.92 -0.85 7.59
N GLY A 137 -18.22 -1.42 6.64
CA GLY A 137 -18.18 -0.95 5.28
C GLY A 137 -19.11 -1.73 4.39
N ASN A 138 -19.46 -1.07 3.31
CA ASN A 138 -20.30 -1.61 2.27
C ASN A 138 -19.46 -1.87 1.02
N GLN A 139 -19.85 -2.84 0.22
CA GLN A 139 -19.28 -3.06 -1.11
C GLN A 139 -20.34 -3.61 -2.06
N ASN A 140 -20.17 -3.30 -3.34
CA ASN A 140 -20.98 -3.87 -4.41
C ASN A 140 -20.11 -4.09 -5.65
N THR A 141 -20.36 -5.19 -6.36
CA THR A 141 -19.67 -5.49 -7.62
C THR A 141 -20.56 -5.08 -8.78
N ALA A 142 -19.98 -4.48 -9.80
CA ALA A 142 -20.68 -4.05 -11.00
C ALA A 142 -21.30 -5.25 -11.75
N ILE A 143 -22.50 -5.05 -12.27
CA ILE A 143 -23.19 -5.97 -13.15
C ILE A 143 -23.45 -5.23 -14.46
N SER A 144 -23.02 -5.80 -15.58
CA SER A 144 -23.17 -5.18 -16.90
C SER A 144 -22.65 -3.74 -16.93
N ASP A 145 -21.43 -3.54 -16.38
CA ASP A 145 -20.71 -2.26 -16.31
C ASP A 145 -21.41 -1.16 -15.49
N ALA A 146 -22.37 -1.54 -14.63
CA ALA A 146 -23.03 -0.62 -13.70
C ALA A 146 -22.88 -1.11 -12.26
N ALA A 147 -22.50 -0.21 -11.35
CA ALA A 147 -22.42 -0.47 -9.91
C ALA A 147 -23.37 0.41 -9.14
N SER A 148 -24.26 -0.21 -8.36
CA SER A 148 -25.18 0.51 -7.48
C SER A 148 -24.55 0.74 -6.12
N VAL A 149 -24.60 1.97 -5.62
CA VAL A 149 -24.14 2.36 -4.28
C VAL A 149 -25.34 2.90 -3.50
N VAL A 150 -25.58 2.34 -2.31
CA VAL A 150 -26.62 2.82 -1.39
C VAL A 150 -25.93 3.38 -0.15
N ASN A 151 -25.79 4.72 -0.09
CA ASN A 151 -25.25 5.43 1.07
C ASN A 151 -26.38 5.74 2.05
N ALA A 152 -26.47 4.97 3.13
CA ALA A 152 -27.45 5.16 4.19
C ALA A 152 -27.10 6.29 5.18
N GLY A 153 -25.95 6.97 4.96
CA GLY A 153 -25.49 8.08 5.76
C GLY A 153 -26.28 9.37 5.57
N THR A 154 -25.94 10.38 6.36
CA THR A 154 -26.53 11.74 6.26
C THR A 154 -25.64 12.72 5.49
N ALA A 155 -24.45 12.27 5.05
CA ALA A 155 -23.49 13.01 4.26
C ALA A 155 -23.08 12.24 3.02
N GLU A 156 -22.54 12.95 2.03
CA GLU A 156 -21.86 12.33 0.89
C GLU A 156 -20.67 11.52 1.37
N THR A 157 -20.33 10.44 0.65
CA THR A 157 -19.20 9.59 1.03
C THR A 157 -18.27 9.30 -0.17
N PRO A 158 -16.95 9.35 0.03
CA PRO A 158 -16.00 8.92 -0.98
C PRO A 158 -16.03 7.40 -1.12
N ILE A 159 -15.75 6.93 -2.33
CA ILE A 159 -15.67 5.51 -2.65
C ILE A 159 -14.23 5.07 -2.86
N ILE A 160 -14.00 3.77 -2.69
CA ILE A 160 -12.81 3.08 -3.16
C ILE A 160 -13.24 2.14 -4.28
N VAL A 161 -12.62 2.26 -5.44
CA VAL A 161 -12.86 1.44 -6.61
C VAL A 161 -11.73 0.44 -6.75
N GLU A 162 -12.07 -0.84 -6.90
CA GLU A 162 -11.13 -1.88 -7.29
C GLU A 162 -11.63 -2.51 -8.59
N ALA A 163 -10.84 -2.37 -9.66
CA ALA A 163 -11.19 -2.88 -10.97
C ALA A 163 -10.10 -3.81 -11.50
N ARG A 164 -10.45 -5.06 -11.79
CA ARG A 164 -9.57 -6.03 -12.43
C ARG A 164 -9.80 -6.02 -13.92
N ALA A 165 -8.75 -5.82 -14.69
CA ALA A 165 -8.81 -5.87 -16.14
C ALA A 165 -8.99 -7.31 -16.66
N LEU A 166 -10.05 -7.58 -17.38
CA LEU A 166 -10.34 -8.85 -18.05
C LEU A 166 -9.67 -8.94 -19.44
N GLN A 167 -9.36 -7.78 -20.00
CA GLN A 167 -8.68 -7.60 -21.28
C GLN A 167 -7.72 -6.39 -21.19
N ASN A 168 -6.84 -6.24 -22.19
CA ASN A 168 -6.01 -5.04 -22.29
C ASN A 168 -6.88 -3.82 -22.61
N SER A 169 -6.56 -2.67 -22.01
CA SER A 169 -7.26 -1.41 -22.24
C SER A 169 -6.29 -0.22 -22.29
N ASN A 170 -6.69 0.81 -23.01
CA ASN A 170 -5.99 2.10 -23.05
C ASN A 170 -6.53 3.10 -22.02
N TYR A 171 -7.68 2.84 -21.41
CA TYR A 171 -8.25 3.66 -20.35
C TYR A 171 -9.15 2.85 -19.41
N TYR A 172 -9.42 3.42 -18.25
CA TYR A 172 -10.49 3.03 -17.32
C TYR A 172 -11.23 4.29 -16.90
N MET A 173 -12.54 4.28 -16.96
CA MET A 173 -13.38 5.39 -16.51
C MET A 173 -14.53 4.86 -15.64
N ILE A 174 -14.81 5.59 -14.55
CA ILE A 174 -16.02 5.42 -13.74
C ILE A 174 -16.71 6.76 -13.61
N SER A 175 -18.03 6.80 -13.82
CA SER A 175 -18.81 8.03 -13.79
C SER A 175 -20.06 7.92 -12.92
N LYS A 176 -20.45 9.07 -12.37
CA LYS A 176 -21.72 9.32 -11.69
C LYS A 176 -22.48 10.39 -12.50
N GLY A 177 -23.27 9.97 -13.50
CA GLY A 177 -23.88 10.88 -14.47
C GLY A 177 -22.89 11.43 -15.48
N ASP A 178 -23.23 12.53 -16.12
CA ASP A 178 -22.50 13.08 -17.28
C ASP A 178 -21.33 14.01 -16.89
N GLU A 179 -21.38 14.62 -15.70
CA GLU A 179 -20.40 15.65 -15.29
C GLU A 179 -19.35 15.13 -14.30
N ASP A 180 -19.72 14.17 -13.46
CA ASP A 180 -18.84 13.60 -12.44
C ASP A 180 -18.22 12.29 -12.91
N TYR A 181 -17.01 12.33 -13.42
CA TYR A 181 -16.29 11.12 -13.81
C TYR A 181 -14.82 11.16 -13.39
N PHE A 182 -14.27 9.98 -13.18
CA PHE A 182 -12.84 9.75 -12.97
C PHE A 182 -12.30 8.85 -14.08
N MET A 183 -11.18 9.23 -14.66
CA MET A 183 -10.56 8.50 -15.78
C MET A 183 -9.04 8.48 -15.67
N ILE A 184 -8.46 7.35 -16.04
CA ILE A 184 -7.04 7.17 -16.34
C ILE A 184 -6.89 6.72 -17.79
N GLY A 185 -5.84 7.18 -18.45
CA GLY A 185 -5.54 6.85 -19.84
C GLY A 185 -6.17 7.79 -20.85
N ASP A 186 -6.30 7.32 -22.09
CA ASP A 186 -6.72 8.11 -23.26
C ASP A 186 -7.76 7.34 -24.08
N ASP A 187 -8.96 7.90 -24.20
CA ASP A 187 -10.08 7.31 -24.94
C ASP A 187 -10.19 7.81 -26.39
N ASP A 188 -9.23 8.63 -26.88
CA ASP A 188 -9.21 9.15 -28.23
C ASP A 188 -9.19 8.04 -29.29
N LEU A 189 -10.28 7.89 -30.04
CA LEU A 189 -10.45 6.83 -31.02
C LEU A 189 -9.67 7.06 -32.32
N ASP A 190 -9.22 8.29 -32.55
CA ASP A 190 -8.54 8.67 -33.83
C ASP A 190 -7.06 8.25 -33.88
N LYS A 191 -6.49 7.91 -32.72
CA LYS A 191 -5.09 7.45 -32.63
C LYS A 191 -4.98 5.92 -32.73
N PRO A 192 -3.97 5.39 -33.45
CA PRO A 192 -3.70 3.96 -33.50
C PRO A 192 -3.44 3.38 -32.13
N LEU A 193 -4.11 2.29 -31.78
CA LEU A 193 -3.98 1.60 -30.51
C LEU A 193 -3.24 0.28 -30.70
N LYS A 194 -2.15 0.07 -29.95
CA LYS A 194 -1.36 -1.17 -29.95
C LYS A 194 -0.76 -1.45 -28.57
N ASP A 195 -0.50 -2.70 -28.26
CA ASP A 195 0.30 -3.09 -27.10
C ASP A 195 1.79 -2.90 -27.41
N TYR A 196 2.40 -1.85 -26.87
CA TYR A 196 3.83 -1.56 -27.01
C TYR A 196 4.67 -2.17 -25.89
N SER A 197 4.06 -2.86 -24.94
CA SER A 197 4.75 -3.55 -23.85
C SER A 197 4.18 -4.96 -23.59
N PRO A 198 4.24 -5.85 -24.62
CA PRO A 198 3.68 -7.19 -24.49
C PRO A 198 4.41 -8.02 -23.43
N LEU A 199 3.64 -8.83 -22.74
CA LEU A 199 4.14 -9.73 -21.69
C LEU A 199 4.95 -10.87 -22.29
N ILE A 200 6.16 -11.11 -21.78
CA ILE A 200 7.03 -12.23 -22.19
C ILE A 200 7.28 -13.26 -21.07
N LEU A 201 6.99 -12.87 -19.82
CA LEU A 201 6.90 -13.77 -18.67
C LEU A 201 5.95 -13.16 -17.63
N GLU A 202 5.08 -14.02 -17.09
CA GLU A 202 4.32 -13.75 -15.86
C GLU A 202 4.34 -15.01 -15.00
N ASP A 203 4.64 -14.83 -13.72
CA ASP A 203 4.60 -15.91 -12.74
C ASP A 203 4.22 -15.34 -11.37
N GLU A 204 3.13 -15.82 -10.81
CA GLU A 204 2.61 -15.44 -9.49
C GLU A 204 3.15 -16.30 -8.34
N ALA A 205 4.20 -17.08 -8.59
CA ALA A 205 4.83 -17.97 -7.62
C ALA A 205 3.86 -18.99 -6.97
N ARG A 206 2.84 -19.42 -7.73
CA ARG A 206 1.83 -20.39 -7.25
C ARG A 206 2.17 -21.84 -7.58
N SER A 207 3.15 -22.09 -8.43
CA SER A 207 3.56 -23.43 -8.85
C SER A 207 4.99 -23.42 -9.33
N PHE A 208 5.71 -24.52 -9.08
CA PHE A 208 7.07 -24.72 -9.64
C PHE A 208 7.07 -25.18 -11.09
N VAL A 209 5.91 -25.35 -11.73
CA VAL A 209 5.83 -25.72 -13.15
C VAL A 209 6.48 -24.66 -14.01
N GLY A 210 7.39 -25.07 -14.89
CA GLY A 210 8.20 -24.17 -15.73
C GLY A 210 9.45 -23.60 -15.07
N TRP A 211 9.65 -23.85 -13.77
CA TRP A 211 10.87 -23.48 -13.05
C TRP A 211 11.87 -24.64 -12.99
N ASN A 212 13.11 -24.36 -13.34
CA ASN A 212 14.21 -25.34 -13.29
C ASN A 212 15.11 -25.04 -12.10
N LYS A 213 15.15 -25.95 -11.12
CA LYS A 213 16.03 -25.85 -9.96
C LYS A 213 17.49 -25.85 -10.43
N GLN A 214 18.28 -24.90 -9.97
CA GLN A 214 19.71 -24.81 -10.20
C GLN A 214 20.46 -25.45 -9.01
N THR A 215 21.52 -26.19 -9.30
CA THR A 215 22.39 -26.83 -8.29
C THR A 215 23.76 -26.18 -8.23
N THR A 216 24.13 -25.44 -9.24
CA THR A 216 25.39 -24.70 -9.38
C THR A 216 25.14 -23.33 -9.99
N ILE A 217 26.07 -22.43 -9.79
CA ILE A 217 26.17 -21.13 -10.46
C ILE A 217 27.58 -20.96 -11.03
N ASP A 218 27.67 -20.28 -12.15
CA ASP A 218 28.92 -20.02 -12.91
C ASP A 218 29.33 -18.55 -12.87
N PHE A 219 28.69 -17.76 -11.99
CA PHE A 219 29.00 -16.35 -11.77
C PHE A 219 29.09 -16.02 -10.28
N THR A 220 29.66 -14.87 -9.96
CA THR A 220 29.74 -14.34 -8.60
C THR A 220 28.93 -13.04 -8.52
N ASP A 221 28.06 -12.92 -7.52
CA ASP A 221 27.43 -11.66 -7.13
C ASP A 221 27.85 -11.31 -5.71
N ASN A 222 28.69 -10.28 -5.58
CA ASN A 222 29.25 -9.87 -4.29
C ASN A 222 28.23 -9.23 -3.35
N GLN A 223 27.11 -8.72 -3.89
CA GLN A 223 26.14 -7.93 -3.12
C GLN A 223 24.98 -8.78 -2.57
N THR A 224 24.33 -9.54 -3.44
CA THR A 224 23.11 -10.29 -3.11
C THR A 224 23.20 -11.79 -3.41
N GLY A 225 24.32 -12.26 -3.95
CA GLY A 225 24.58 -13.65 -4.28
C GLY A 225 25.13 -14.49 -3.13
N GLY A 226 25.44 -15.74 -3.46
CA GLY A 226 26.03 -16.75 -2.58
C GLY A 226 25.97 -18.12 -3.27
N ALA A 227 26.36 -19.18 -2.55
CA ALA A 227 26.29 -20.54 -3.05
C ALA A 227 24.85 -21.02 -3.27
N VAL A 228 24.68 -22.04 -4.10
CA VAL A 228 23.39 -22.68 -4.41
C VAL A 228 23.43 -24.14 -4.00
N GLY A 229 22.42 -24.60 -3.29
CA GLY A 229 22.34 -26.00 -2.82
C GLY A 229 21.02 -26.33 -2.13
N GLY A 230 20.19 -25.32 -1.85
CA GLY A 230 18.91 -25.46 -1.20
C GLY A 230 17.73 -25.66 -2.15
N SER A 231 16.53 -25.56 -1.60
CA SER A 231 15.27 -25.58 -2.35
C SER A 231 14.31 -24.50 -1.86
N PHE A 232 13.44 -24.04 -2.76
CA PHE A 232 12.24 -23.32 -2.37
C PHE A 232 11.13 -24.29 -1.95
N THR A 233 10.23 -23.79 -1.12
CA THR A 233 8.96 -24.43 -0.81
C THR A 233 7.83 -23.43 -1.02
N GLN A 234 6.59 -23.91 -1.15
CA GLN A 234 5.42 -23.07 -1.24
C GLN A 234 4.89 -22.71 0.15
N SER A 235 4.31 -21.51 0.29
CA SER A 235 3.51 -21.17 1.46
C SER A 235 2.28 -22.09 1.58
N GLU A 236 1.72 -22.18 2.78
CA GLU A 236 0.49 -22.97 3.03
C GLU A 236 -0.67 -22.50 2.15
N SER A 237 -0.79 -21.20 1.92
CA SER A 237 -1.78 -20.59 1.02
C SER A 237 -1.51 -20.84 -0.46
N LYS A 238 -0.35 -21.42 -0.83
CA LYS A 238 0.13 -21.62 -2.21
C LYS A 238 0.21 -20.33 -3.04
N GLN A 239 0.44 -19.20 -2.38
CA GLN A 239 0.51 -17.88 -3.03
C GLN A 239 1.92 -17.29 -3.09
N SER A 240 2.93 -18.04 -2.63
CA SER A 240 4.32 -17.58 -2.66
C SER A 240 5.32 -18.73 -2.59
N PHE A 241 6.54 -18.45 -3.08
CA PHE A 241 7.71 -19.28 -2.78
C PHE A 241 8.52 -18.67 -1.64
N TYR A 242 9.15 -19.48 -0.84
CA TYR A 242 10.13 -19.04 0.15
C TYR A 242 11.24 -20.08 0.32
N LEU A 243 12.38 -19.66 0.87
CA LEU A 243 13.52 -20.53 1.10
C LEU A 243 13.17 -21.60 2.15
N ASN A 244 13.29 -22.88 1.79
CA ASN A 244 13.33 -23.95 2.77
C ASN A 244 14.69 -23.90 3.50
N ALA A 245 14.73 -23.24 4.65
CA ALA A 245 15.96 -23.00 5.39
C ALA A 245 16.67 -24.30 5.83
N ASP A 246 15.92 -25.38 6.07
CA ASP A 246 16.43 -26.68 6.48
C ASP A 246 17.10 -27.44 5.31
N SER A 247 16.79 -27.06 4.08
CA SER A 247 17.43 -27.63 2.88
C SER A 247 18.81 -27.01 2.58
N VAL A 248 19.21 -25.98 3.33
CA VAL A 248 20.44 -25.22 3.07
C VAL A 248 21.50 -25.53 4.11
N ASN A 249 22.66 -25.96 3.66
CA ASN A 249 23.84 -26.27 4.47
C ASN A 249 24.97 -25.27 4.17
N GLY A 250 25.92 -25.14 5.11
CA GLY A 250 27.11 -24.29 4.93
C GLY A 250 27.24 -23.17 5.96
N ASN A 251 28.42 -22.56 6.03
CA ASN A 251 28.78 -21.54 7.04
C ASN A 251 28.74 -20.11 6.49
N SER A 252 28.32 -19.92 5.24
CA SER A 252 28.23 -18.63 4.58
C SER A 252 26.88 -18.48 3.86
N TRP A 253 26.75 -17.48 3.00
CA TRP A 253 25.56 -17.30 2.19
C TRP A 253 25.36 -18.48 1.24
N ASN A 254 24.30 -19.25 1.46
CA ASN A 254 23.89 -20.38 0.65
C ASN A 254 22.37 -20.41 0.56
N GLY A 255 21.82 -20.78 -0.60
CA GLY A 255 20.38 -20.69 -0.84
C GLY A 255 19.86 -21.56 -1.97
N ALA A 256 18.66 -21.27 -2.36
CA ALA A 256 17.95 -21.90 -3.46
C ALA A 256 17.92 -20.97 -4.68
N MET A 257 18.07 -21.56 -5.87
CA MET A 257 17.91 -20.84 -7.14
C MET A 257 17.04 -21.63 -8.10
N TYR A 258 16.07 -20.96 -8.72
CA TYR A 258 15.19 -21.53 -9.74
C TYR A 258 15.16 -20.60 -10.94
N LYS A 259 15.33 -21.15 -12.14
CA LYS A 259 15.42 -20.44 -13.42
C LYS A 259 14.23 -20.73 -14.32
N ARG A 260 13.79 -19.70 -15.06
CA ARG A 260 12.69 -19.79 -16.03
C ARG A 260 13.00 -18.95 -17.27
N SER A 261 12.73 -19.51 -18.46
CA SER A 261 12.92 -18.82 -19.74
C SER A 261 11.74 -17.92 -20.05
N PHE A 262 12.00 -16.86 -20.81
CA PHE A 262 10.99 -16.03 -21.41
C PHE A 262 10.37 -16.71 -22.63
N SER A 263 9.18 -16.29 -23.05
CA SER A 263 8.54 -16.79 -24.28
C SER A 263 9.28 -16.38 -25.55
N LYS A 264 10.01 -15.26 -25.49
CA LYS A 264 10.92 -14.76 -26.55
C LYS A 264 12.01 -13.88 -25.93
N GLN A 265 13.05 -13.64 -26.70
CA GLN A 265 14.07 -12.65 -26.29
C GLN A 265 13.55 -11.22 -26.47
N ALA A 266 14.07 -10.29 -25.65
CA ALA A 266 13.77 -8.87 -25.73
C ALA A 266 15.07 -8.04 -25.67
N GLN A 267 15.18 -7.04 -26.53
CA GLN A 267 16.25 -6.05 -26.46
C GLN A 267 15.94 -5.04 -25.39
N ASP A 268 14.83 -4.33 -25.50
CA ASP A 268 14.34 -3.42 -24.49
C ASP A 268 13.25 -4.12 -23.65
N PHE A 269 13.31 -3.94 -22.36
CA PHE A 269 12.43 -4.67 -21.45
C PHE A 269 12.16 -3.91 -20.17
N THR A 270 11.10 -4.29 -19.50
CA THR A 270 10.87 -3.98 -18.09
C THR A 270 10.57 -5.27 -17.33
N THR A 271 11.21 -5.45 -16.20
CA THR A 271 10.97 -6.61 -15.32
C THR A 271 10.74 -6.15 -13.91
N THR A 272 9.72 -6.71 -13.27
CA THR A 272 9.35 -6.38 -11.89
C THR A 272 9.30 -7.66 -11.07
N VAL A 273 9.83 -7.62 -9.86
CA VAL A 273 9.68 -8.67 -8.86
C VAL A 273 8.94 -8.14 -7.65
N LYS A 274 8.04 -8.98 -7.12
CA LYS A 274 7.22 -8.72 -5.93
C LYS A 274 7.55 -9.73 -4.85
N PHE A 275 7.83 -9.26 -3.63
CA PHE A 275 8.07 -10.15 -2.48
C PHE A 275 7.67 -9.48 -1.17
N GLY A 276 7.26 -10.30 -0.20
CA GLY A 276 6.97 -9.88 1.17
C GLY A 276 8.17 -10.07 2.09
N VAL A 277 8.35 -9.15 3.03
CA VAL A 277 9.40 -9.20 4.05
C VAL A 277 8.77 -9.31 5.42
N GLY A 278 9.00 -10.42 6.12
CA GLY A 278 8.50 -10.67 7.47
C GLY A 278 9.48 -10.19 8.55
N GLN A 279 9.57 -8.88 8.79
CA GLN A 279 10.55 -8.27 9.71
C GLN A 279 10.33 -8.63 11.18
N LYS A 280 9.12 -9.01 11.58
CA LYS A 280 8.81 -9.48 12.94
C LYS A 280 9.75 -10.59 13.38
N ASN A 281 10.09 -11.47 12.46
CA ASN A 281 11.06 -12.54 12.66
C ASN A 281 12.44 -12.08 12.21
N LYS A 282 13.13 -11.30 13.04
CA LYS A 282 14.47 -10.78 12.73
C LYS A 282 15.40 -11.89 12.25
N GLY A 283 16.19 -11.60 11.23
CA GLY A 283 17.10 -12.56 10.63
C GLY A 283 17.90 -11.96 9.48
N ALA A 284 18.91 -12.70 9.02
CA ALA A 284 19.67 -12.33 7.84
C ALA A 284 19.02 -12.97 6.60
N VAL A 285 18.97 -12.23 5.49
CA VAL A 285 18.45 -12.74 4.21
C VAL A 285 19.13 -12.05 3.04
N ARG A 286 19.36 -12.81 1.97
CA ARG A 286 19.63 -12.31 0.62
C ARG A 286 18.56 -12.81 -0.32
N PHE A 287 18.16 -11.95 -1.23
CA PHE A 287 17.29 -12.26 -2.35
C PHE A 287 17.83 -11.57 -3.60
N ALA A 288 17.75 -12.26 -4.75
CA ALA A 288 18.04 -11.68 -6.05
C ALA A 288 17.15 -12.30 -7.14
N GLN A 289 16.72 -11.47 -8.09
CA GLN A 289 16.27 -11.87 -9.40
C GLN A 289 17.40 -11.59 -10.38
N TYR A 290 17.94 -12.63 -11.00
CA TYR A 290 18.96 -12.51 -12.04
C TYR A 290 18.34 -12.56 -13.42
N ILE A 291 18.87 -11.76 -14.34
CA ILE A 291 18.44 -11.68 -15.74
C ILE A 291 19.58 -12.18 -16.61
N TYR A 292 19.27 -13.02 -17.60
CA TYR A 292 20.25 -13.72 -18.43
C TYR A 292 20.11 -13.38 -19.91
N ASP A 293 21.28 -13.38 -20.60
CA ASP A 293 21.37 -13.36 -22.07
C ASP A 293 21.25 -14.77 -22.68
N SER A 294 21.34 -14.83 -24.01
CA SER A 294 21.29 -16.10 -24.79
C SER A 294 22.45 -17.04 -24.50
N ASP A 295 23.59 -16.52 -24.05
CA ASP A 295 24.78 -17.31 -23.71
C ASP A 295 24.77 -17.79 -22.26
N ASN A 296 23.62 -17.63 -21.57
CA ASN A 296 23.42 -17.96 -20.16
C ASN A 296 24.24 -17.10 -19.18
N ARG A 297 24.74 -15.94 -19.61
CA ARG A 297 25.47 -15.01 -18.75
C ARG A 297 24.51 -14.04 -18.08
N VAL A 298 24.79 -13.72 -16.84
CA VAL A 298 23.99 -12.70 -16.10
C VAL A 298 24.24 -11.32 -16.69
N ILE A 299 23.15 -10.56 -16.89
CA ILE A 299 23.17 -9.15 -17.29
C ILE A 299 22.89 -8.26 -16.07
N ALA A 300 21.96 -8.67 -15.21
CA ALA A 300 21.54 -7.88 -14.06
C ALA A 300 21.17 -8.76 -12.86
N SER A 301 21.43 -8.23 -11.67
CA SER A 301 20.93 -8.71 -10.39
C SER A 301 20.03 -7.63 -9.79
N ILE A 302 18.79 -7.98 -9.48
CA ILE A 302 17.79 -7.14 -8.81
C ILE A 302 17.59 -7.72 -7.42
N GLY A 303 18.24 -7.15 -6.41
CA GLY A 303 18.37 -7.79 -5.11
C GLY A 303 17.90 -7.00 -3.92
N TYR A 304 17.68 -7.74 -2.83
CA TYR A 304 17.38 -7.24 -1.50
C TYR A 304 18.21 -7.98 -0.47
N THR A 305 18.83 -7.28 0.46
CA THR A 305 19.64 -7.89 1.50
C THR A 305 19.41 -7.27 2.87
N ASN A 306 19.29 -8.12 3.88
CA ASN A 306 19.50 -7.76 5.27
C ASN A 306 20.63 -8.66 5.83
N PRO A 307 21.86 -8.15 5.91
CA PRO A 307 23.00 -8.95 6.35
C PRO A 307 23.06 -9.17 7.86
N ASN A 308 22.30 -8.39 8.64
CA ASN A 308 22.37 -8.41 10.11
C ASN A 308 21.16 -9.15 10.71
N ALA A 309 21.42 -10.31 11.31
CA ALA A 309 20.38 -11.12 11.95
C ALA A 309 19.66 -10.47 13.15
N LYS A 310 20.22 -9.38 13.70
CA LYS A 310 19.65 -8.68 14.87
C LYS A 310 18.90 -7.39 14.52
N GLN A 311 19.04 -6.91 13.29
CA GLN A 311 18.45 -5.67 12.82
C GLN A 311 17.56 -5.91 11.59
N THR A 312 16.65 -4.99 11.32
CA THR A 312 15.72 -5.04 10.18
C THR A 312 16.08 -4.00 9.12
N ILE A 313 17.38 -3.89 8.80
CA ILE A 313 17.91 -2.90 7.87
C ILE A 313 17.98 -3.50 6.46
N GLY A 314 16.87 -3.48 5.74
CA GLY A 314 16.85 -3.93 4.35
C GLY A 314 17.49 -2.91 3.39
N THR A 315 18.23 -3.43 2.41
CA THR A 315 18.82 -2.64 1.33
C THR A 315 18.48 -3.26 0.01
N ILE A 316 17.95 -2.47 -0.92
CA ILE A 316 17.73 -2.85 -2.31
C ILE A 316 19.01 -2.52 -3.08
N ILE A 317 19.50 -3.47 -3.88
CA ILE A 317 20.73 -3.33 -4.66
C ILE A 317 20.46 -3.86 -6.07
N VAL A 318 20.76 -3.05 -7.09
CA VAL A 318 20.75 -3.50 -8.48
C VAL A 318 22.15 -3.36 -9.05
N THR A 319 22.66 -4.47 -9.59
CA THR A 319 24.01 -4.60 -10.15
C THR A 319 23.89 -5.09 -11.58
N LEU A 320 24.63 -4.45 -12.50
CA LEU A 320 24.79 -4.90 -13.87
C LEU A 320 26.10 -5.67 -14.01
N PHE A 321 26.12 -6.61 -14.96
CA PHE A 321 27.27 -7.47 -15.26
C PHE A 321 27.62 -7.33 -16.73
N ASP A 322 28.89 -7.02 -17.03
CA ASP A 322 29.38 -7.01 -18.39
C ASP A 322 29.61 -8.46 -18.93
N GLN A 323 30.09 -8.58 -20.16
CA GLN A 323 30.36 -9.89 -20.78
C GLN A 323 31.45 -10.67 -20.05
N SER A 324 32.35 -10.02 -19.34
CA SER A 324 33.44 -10.61 -18.58
C SER A 324 33.05 -10.91 -17.12
N GLY A 325 31.82 -10.56 -16.71
CA GLY A 325 31.32 -10.72 -15.32
C GLY A 325 31.73 -9.60 -14.37
N ASN A 326 32.33 -8.50 -14.87
CA ASN A 326 32.60 -7.34 -14.04
C ASN A 326 31.29 -6.68 -13.60
N GLN A 327 31.25 -6.18 -12.35
CA GLN A 327 30.05 -5.74 -11.68
C GLN A 327 30.00 -4.22 -11.53
N GLN A 328 28.89 -3.62 -11.92
CA GLN A 328 28.56 -2.19 -11.72
C GLN A 328 27.28 -2.07 -10.92
N THR A 329 27.37 -1.63 -9.67
CA THR A 329 26.16 -1.30 -8.88
C THR A 329 25.60 0.02 -9.35
N ILE A 330 24.40 -0.01 -9.93
CA ILE A 330 23.70 1.17 -10.44
C ILE A 330 22.67 1.72 -9.47
N TYR A 331 22.22 0.90 -8.49
CA TYR A 331 21.23 1.30 -7.51
C TYR A 331 21.54 0.68 -6.15
N LYS A 332 21.51 1.50 -5.12
CA LYS A 332 21.63 1.05 -3.73
C LYS A 332 20.74 1.95 -2.86
N TYR A 333 19.67 1.39 -2.34
CA TYR A 333 18.68 2.09 -1.54
C TYR A 333 18.38 1.35 -0.24
N LYS A 334 18.74 1.98 0.87
CA LYS A 334 18.48 1.45 2.21
C LYS A 334 17.07 1.83 2.63
N ASN A 335 16.31 0.90 3.21
CA ASN A 335 14.98 1.16 3.72
C ASN A 335 14.94 2.38 4.65
N ASN A 336 13.90 3.18 4.53
CA ASN A 336 13.65 4.28 5.43
C ASN A 336 13.49 3.76 6.87
N PRO A 337 14.06 4.44 7.91
CA PRO A 337 13.93 4.03 9.31
C PRO A 337 12.49 3.85 9.81
N SER A 338 11.51 4.57 9.24
CA SER A 338 10.09 4.38 9.56
C SER A 338 9.60 2.95 9.31
N LEU A 339 10.19 2.24 8.33
CA LEU A 339 9.86 0.86 8.00
C LEU A 339 10.35 -0.15 9.04
N TYR A 340 11.32 0.22 9.89
CA TYR A 340 11.90 -0.71 10.88
C TYR A 340 10.90 -1.09 11.98
N LYS A 341 9.85 -0.28 12.17
CA LYS A 341 8.77 -0.53 13.12
C LYS A 341 7.67 -1.44 12.57
N LEU A 342 7.65 -1.70 11.26
CA LEU A 342 6.64 -2.54 10.63
C LEU A 342 6.97 -4.02 10.85
N ASP A 343 5.94 -4.82 11.12
CA ASP A 343 6.07 -6.28 11.27
C ASP A 343 6.30 -6.95 9.90
N ASP A 344 5.62 -6.45 8.88
CA ASP A 344 5.71 -6.92 7.50
C ASP A 344 5.41 -5.81 6.50
N PHE A 345 5.85 -5.98 5.27
CA PHE A 345 5.47 -5.16 4.11
C PHE A 345 5.86 -5.86 2.81
N VAL A 346 5.26 -5.44 1.72
CA VAL A 346 5.57 -5.92 0.37
C VAL A 346 6.54 -4.97 -0.31
N VAL A 347 7.52 -5.53 -1.02
CA VAL A 347 8.53 -4.80 -1.79
C VAL A 347 8.36 -5.13 -3.26
N TYR A 348 8.38 -4.09 -4.07
CA TYR A 348 8.48 -4.17 -5.52
C TYR A 348 9.81 -3.56 -5.96
N ILE A 349 10.46 -4.21 -6.90
CA ILE A 349 11.65 -3.67 -7.56
C ILE A 349 11.46 -3.87 -9.06
N ARG A 350 11.56 -2.79 -9.82
CA ARG A 350 11.50 -2.79 -11.28
C ARG A 350 12.83 -2.36 -11.86
N LEU A 351 13.31 -3.12 -12.85
CA LEU A 351 14.40 -2.73 -13.73
C LEU A 351 13.83 -2.58 -15.14
N THR A 352 13.99 -1.41 -15.73
CA THR A 352 13.63 -1.10 -17.10
C THR A 352 14.90 -0.77 -17.88
N ARG A 353 15.09 -1.38 -19.03
CA ARG A 353 16.06 -0.93 -20.02
C ARG A 353 15.35 -0.46 -21.26
N LYS A 354 15.65 0.75 -21.68
CA LYS A 354 15.23 1.33 -22.95
C LYS A 354 16.44 1.98 -23.61
N ASP A 355 16.79 1.49 -24.77
CA ASP A 355 18.03 1.85 -25.44
C ASP A 355 19.26 1.64 -24.51
N ASP A 356 20.04 2.69 -24.25
CA ASP A 356 21.18 2.70 -23.33
C ASP A 356 20.86 3.10 -21.89
N VAL A 357 19.57 3.37 -21.57
CA VAL A 357 19.14 3.83 -20.25
C VAL A 357 18.57 2.67 -19.44
N PHE A 358 19.13 2.47 -18.26
CA PHE A 358 18.60 1.59 -17.22
C PHE A 358 17.92 2.41 -16.13
N THR A 359 16.64 2.20 -15.92
CA THR A 359 15.86 2.84 -14.85
C THR A 359 15.49 1.80 -13.79
N VAL A 360 15.86 2.06 -12.56
CA VAL A 360 15.47 1.24 -11.40
C VAL A 360 14.46 2.01 -10.59
N LYS A 361 13.28 1.41 -10.36
CA LYS A 361 12.26 1.93 -9.45
C LYS A 361 11.98 0.90 -8.37
N SER A 362 11.86 1.34 -7.12
CA SER A 362 11.39 0.51 -6.02
C SER A 362 10.28 1.23 -5.25
N TRP A 363 9.31 0.46 -4.79
CA TRP A 363 8.27 0.94 -3.89
C TRP A 363 7.87 -0.17 -2.93
N LYS A 364 7.28 0.21 -1.80
CA LYS A 364 6.73 -0.68 -0.81
C LYS A 364 5.23 -0.51 -0.75
N TYR A 365 4.57 -1.53 -0.28
CA TYR A 365 3.13 -1.57 -0.19
C TYR A 365 2.67 -2.17 1.13
N LYS A 366 1.61 -1.62 1.68
CA LYS A 366 0.92 -2.17 2.85
C LYS A 366 -0.58 -1.96 2.73
N GLU A 367 -1.33 -2.97 3.17
CA GLU A 367 -2.76 -2.86 3.42
C GLU A 367 -2.99 -2.32 4.82
N PHE A 368 -3.82 -1.30 4.93
CA PHE A 368 -4.25 -0.74 6.21
C PHE A 368 -5.62 -1.29 6.59
N PRO A 369 -5.86 -1.55 7.90
CA PRO A 369 -7.19 -1.98 8.32
C PRO A 369 -8.21 -0.90 7.99
N TYR A 370 -9.37 -1.31 7.74
CA TYR A 370 -10.61 -0.72 7.30
C TYR A 370 -10.75 0.84 7.26
N PRO A 371 -11.30 1.36 6.19
CA PRO A 371 -11.54 0.64 4.95
C PRO A 371 -10.19 0.19 4.40
N LEU A 372 -10.09 -1.00 3.82
CA LEU A 372 -8.83 -1.54 3.29
C LEU A 372 -8.21 -0.55 2.29
N ARG A 373 -7.51 0.44 2.83
CA ARG A 373 -6.78 1.42 2.04
C ARG A 373 -5.45 0.81 1.66
N LYS A 374 -5.26 0.71 0.37
CA LYS A 374 -4.00 0.32 -0.20
C LYS A 374 -3.14 1.57 -0.36
N LYS A 375 -1.89 1.49 0.05
CA LYS A 375 -0.96 2.60 -0.07
C LYS A 375 0.40 2.10 -0.52
N ALA A 376 0.85 2.59 -1.68
CA ALA A 376 2.26 2.53 -2.04
C ALA A 376 3.04 3.63 -1.28
N PHE A 377 4.21 3.33 -0.81
CA PHE A 377 5.04 4.24 -0.04
C PHE A 377 6.53 3.93 -0.24
N ASP A 378 7.41 4.83 0.23
CA ASP A 378 8.86 4.70 0.11
C ASP A 378 9.29 4.42 -1.34
N GLU A 379 8.70 5.20 -2.27
CA GLU A 379 9.03 5.14 -3.69
C GLU A 379 10.37 5.83 -3.94
N HIS A 380 11.23 5.17 -4.69
CA HIS A 380 12.52 5.70 -5.09
C HIS A 380 12.90 5.22 -6.49
N GLU A 381 13.37 6.15 -7.31
CA GLU A 381 13.79 5.88 -8.69
C GLU A 381 15.19 6.43 -8.96
N ARG A 382 15.95 5.74 -9.81
CA ARG A 382 17.24 6.17 -10.31
C ARG A 382 17.48 5.66 -11.71
N GLN A 383 18.15 6.48 -12.52
CA GLN A 383 18.58 6.14 -13.87
C GLN A 383 20.10 5.97 -13.94
N PHE A 384 20.53 5.09 -14.84
CA PHE A 384 21.91 4.86 -15.21
C PHE A 384 22.00 4.76 -16.74
N VAL A 385 22.96 5.47 -17.36
CA VAL A 385 23.18 5.48 -18.80
C VAL A 385 24.43 4.61 -19.11
N ASP A 386 24.23 3.58 -19.93
CA ASP A 386 25.30 2.68 -20.42
C ASP A 386 25.86 3.17 -21.76
N GLY A 387 26.53 4.32 -21.74
CA GLY A 387 27.10 4.90 -22.97
C GLY A 387 28.21 4.07 -23.64
N GLY A 388 28.72 3.07 -22.94
CA GLY A 388 29.75 2.16 -23.44
C GLY A 388 29.25 0.84 -24.04
N ASN A 389 27.92 0.62 -24.03
CA ASN A 389 27.28 -0.62 -24.47
C ASN A 389 27.83 -1.89 -23.80
N PHE A 390 28.11 -1.81 -22.49
CA PHE A 390 28.64 -2.96 -21.73
C PHE A 390 27.55 -3.94 -21.31
N TYR A 391 26.28 -3.47 -21.13
CA TYR A 391 25.20 -4.22 -20.50
C TYR A 391 23.97 -4.41 -21.41
N GLN A 392 24.02 -3.97 -22.67
CA GLN A 392 22.85 -3.91 -23.59
C GLN A 392 22.61 -5.22 -24.36
N ARG A 393 22.88 -6.37 -23.74
CA ARG A 393 22.60 -7.68 -24.35
C ARG A 393 21.09 -8.00 -24.30
N PRO A 394 20.53 -8.70 -25.32
CA PRO A 394 19.14 -9.17 -25.27
C PRO A 394 18.93 -10.13 -24.10
N VAL A 395 17.74 -10.05 -23.48
CA VAL A 395 17.36 -10.88 -22.34
C VAL A 395 16.51 -12.07 -22.77
N VAL A 396 16.71 -13.26 -22.19
CA VAL A 396 16.00 -14.50 -22.56
C VAL A 396 15.42 -15.29 -21.38
N ALA A 397 15.91 -15.03 -20.17
CA ALA A 397 15.51 -15.79 -18.98
C ALA A 397 15.74 -14.99 -17.70
N LEU A 398 15.11 -15.44 -16.64
CA LEU A 398 15.42 -14.98 -15.28
C LEU A 398 15.57 -16.14 -14.31
N SER A 399 16.21 -15.89 -13.15
CA SER A 399 16.16 -16.78 -12.01
C SER A 399 15.82 -16.03 -10.72
N LEU A 400 15.20 -16.72 -9.79
CA LEU A 400 14.94 -16.27 -8.43
C LEU A 400 15.91 -16.99 -7.50
N TYR A 401 16.56 -16.23 -6.63
CA TYR A 401 17.49 -16.71 -5.62
C TYR A 401 17.13 -16.18 -4.26
N SER A 402 17.17 -17.02 -3.23
CA SER A 402 17.09 -16.58 -1.83
C SER A 402 18.01 -17.41 -0.97
N ALA A 403 18.70 -16.77 -0.01
CA ALA A 403 19.74 -17.39 0.80
C ALA A 403 19.69 -16.98 2.26
N LYS A 404 20.21 -17.88 3.10
CA LYS A 404 20.56 -17.64 4.50
C LYS A 404 22.07 -17.56 4.70
N ASN A 405 22.49 -17.00 5.82
CA ASN A 405 23.91 -16.89 6.18
C ASN A 405 24.24 -17.85 7.33
N GLY A 406 24.79 -19.00 7.00
CA GLY A 406 25.22 -20.02 7.96
C GLY A 406 24.09 -20.41 8.91
N SER A 407 24.38 -20.43 10.21
CA SER A 407 23.43 -20.76 11.29
C SER A 407 22.57 -19.57 11.77
N ASN A 408 22.74 -18.40 11.18
CA ASN A 408 21.94 -17.23 11.57
C ASN A 408 20.44 -17.45 11.31
N ASN A 409 19.61 -16.84 12.15
CA ASN A 409 18.18 -16.78 11.89
C ASN A 409 17.92 -16.16 10.53
N VAL A 410 16.96 -16.71 9.82
CA VAL A 410 16.52 -16.23 8.50
C VAL A 410 15.35 -15.30 8.68
N MET A 411 15.44 -14.09 8.12
CA MET A 411 14.27 -13.23 7.95
C MET A 411 13.39 -13.84 6.85
N PRO A 412 12.11 -14.17 7.13
CA PRO A 412 11.24 -14.71 6.11
C PRO A 412 11.07 -13.74 4.94
N LEU A 413 11.29 -14.24 3.73
CA LEU A 413 11.05 -13.52 2.50
C LEU A 413 10.18 -14.40 1.60
N TYR A 414 9.01 -13.88 1.25
CA TYR A 414 7.99 -14.57 0.47
C TYR A 414 7.93 -13.98 -0.93
N ILE A 415 8.33 -14.74 -1.94
CA ILE A 415 8.29 -14.31 -3.34
C ILE A 415 6.87 -14.48 -3.84
N PHE A 416 6.20 -13.38 -4.20
CA PHE A 416 4.82 -13.40 -4.69
C PHE A 416 4.73 -13.45 -6.22
N GLY A 417 5.83 -13.17 -6.91
CA GLY A 417 5.86 -13.29 -8.35
C GLY A 417 6.83 -12.35 -9.04
N THR A 418 6.89 -12.52 -10.34
CA THR A 418 7.67 -11.70 -11.26
C THR A 418 6.97 -11.60 -12.61
N TYR A 419 7.10 -10.47 -13.27
CA TYR A 419 6.65 -10.30 -14.64
C TYR A 419 7.64 -9.49 -15.46
N THR A 420 7.78 -9.85 -16.72
CA THR A 420 8.70 -9.21 -17.65
C THR A 420 7.95 -8.89 -18.95
N ARG A 421 8.12 -7.67 -19.44
CA ARG A 421 7.55 -7.19 -20.70
C ARG A 421 8.66 -6.77 -21.64
N GLU A 422 8.49 -7.03 -22.93
CA GLU A 422 9.28 -6.40 -23.98
C GLU A 422 8.81 -4.96 -24.15
N LEU A 423 9.71 -4.05 -24.44
CA LEU A 423 9.38 -2.67 -24.81
C LEU A 423 9.59 -2.47 -26.31
N LEU A 424 8.50 -2.21 -27.02
CA LEU A 424 8.53 -1.95 -28.47
C LEU A 424 8.64 -0.45 -28.76
N PRO A 425 9.27 -0.06 -29.87
CA PRO A 425 9.25 1.33 -30.31
C PRO A 425 7.81 1.85 -30.49
N ARG A 426 7.48 2.97 -29.82
CA ARG A 426 6.15 3.59 -29.88
C ARG A 426 6.20 4.88 -30.70
N PRO A 427 5.39 5.03 -31.77
CA PRO A 427 5.22 6.30 -32.44
C PRO A 427 4.60 7.36 -31.53
N THR A 428 4.94 8.62 -31.73
CA THR A 428 4.46 9.75 -30.90
C THR A 428 2.95 9.96 -30.95
N ASN A 429 2.30 9.57 -32.03
CA ASN A 429 0.85 9.68 -32.26
C ASN A 429 0.07 8.41 -31.92
N ALA A 430 0.73 7.37 -31.35
CA ALA A 430 0.07 6.12 -31.03
C ALA A 430 -0.35 6.07 -29.55
N ARG A 431 -1.52 5.46 -29.27
CA ARG A 431 -1.95 5.09 -27.92
C ARG A 431 -1.38 3.73 -27.52
N ASP A 432 -1.10 3.56 -26.24
CA ASP A 432 -0.68 2.30 -25.67
C ASP A 432 -1.81 1.65 -24.86
N MET A 433 -1.79 0.35 -24.81
CA MET A 433 -2.55 -0.45 -23.85
C MET A 433 -1.88 -0.32 -22.48
N ILE A 434 -2.16 0.77 -21.76
CA ILE A 434 -1.54 1.06 -20.45
C ILE A 434 -2.04 0.15 -19.33
N ILE A 435 -3.21 -0.44 -19.48
CA ILE A 435 -3.81 -1.41 -18.57
C ILE A 435 -3.76 -2.76 -19.27
N LYS A 436 -3.18 -3.75 -18.61
CA LYS A 436 -3.04 -5.09 -19.17
C LYS A 436 -4.04 -6.05 -18.52
N LYS A 437 -4.42 -7.09 -19.24
CA LYS A 437 -5.25 -8.18 -18.69
C LYS A 437 -4.64 -8.70 -17.39
N GLY A 438 -5.47 -8.79 -16.33
CA GLY A 438 -5.06 -9.20 -15.00
C GLY A 438 -4.65 -8.05 -14.09
N ASP A 439 -4.35 -6.85 -14.62
CA ASP A 439 -4.00 -5.69 -13.80
C ASP A 439 -5.16 -5.33 -12.84
N LEU A 440 -4.78 -4.93 -11.63
CA LEU A 440 -5.69 -4.46 -10.61
C LEU A 440 -5.54 -2.95 -10.44
N ILE A 441 -6.57 -2.22 -10.82
CA ILE A 441 -6.69 -0.77 -10.60
C ILE A 441 -7.30 -0.54 -9.22
N THR A 442 -6.72 0.34 -8.42
CA THR A 442 -7.31 0.81 -7.16
C THR A 442 -7.37 2.32 -7.15
N ILE A 443 -8.57 2.88 -6.99
CA ILE A 443 -8.81 4.33 -6.92
C ILE A 443 -9.44 4.64 -5.56
N ASP A 444 -8.75 5.41 -4.73
CA ASP A 444 -9.30 5.93 -3.46
C ASP A 444 -9.68 7.40 -3.65
N MET A 445 -10.97 7.68 -3.75
CA MET A 445 -11.51 9.03 -3.98
C MET A 445 -11.25 9.97 -2.79
N ALA A 446 -11.14 9.43 -1.56
CA ALA A 446 -10.87 10.23 -0.37
C ALA A 446 -9.43 10.73 -0.31
N THR A 447 -8.47 9.85 -0.57
CA THR A 447 -7.04 10.18 -0.51
C THR A 447 -6.50 10.66 -1.84
N LYS A 448 -7.32 10.65 -2.90
CA LYS A 448 -6.96 11.00 -4.27
C LYS A 448 -5.78 10.18 -4.78
N ASN A 449 -5.80 8.89 -4.48
CA ASN A 449 -4.75 7.95 -4.83
C ASN A 449 -5.22 7.01 -5.95
N VAL A 450 -4.33 6.74 -6.89
CA VAL A 450 -4.54 5.82 -8.01
C VAL A 450 -3.39 4.85 -8.07
N LEU A 451 -3.70 3.57 -8.02
CA LEU A 451 -2.70 2.50 -8.13
C LEU A 451 -3.08 1.55 -9.27
N VAL A 452 -2.09 1.05 -9.96
CA VAL A 452 -2.21 -0.14 -10.82
C VAL A 452 -1.18 -1.16 -10.32
N ASN A 453 -1.64 -2.35 -9.97
CA ASN A 453 -0.81 -3.39 -9.34
C ASN A 453 0.01 -2.84 -8.15
N GLU A 454 -0.66 -2.02 -7.32
CA GLU A 454 -0.07 -1.46 -6.09
C GLU A 454 1.07 -0.44 -6.34
N GLU A 455 1.26 -0.02 -7.60
CA GLU A 455 2.14 1.08 -7.97
C GLU A 455 1.35 2.36 -8.19
N SER A 456 1.90 3.52 -7.80
CA SER A 456 1.29 4.81 -8.09
C SER A 456 1.16 5.03 -9.60
N PHE A 457 -0.06 5.35 -10.05
CA PHE A 457 -0.42 5.52 -11.45
C PHE A 457 -1.06 6.89 -11.74
N LEU A 458 -0.82 7.84 -10.85
CA LEU A 458 -1.43 9.16 -10.89
C LEU A 458 -1.00 9.97 -12.13
N SER A 459 0.17 9.69 -12.71
CA SER A 459 0.64 10.32 -13.95
C SER A 459 -0.29 10.08 -15.15
N GLU A 460 -1.02 8.98 -15.15
CA GLU A 460 -1.95 8.59 -16.23
C GLU A 460 -3.38 9.10 -15.99
N LYS A 461 -3.62 9.87 -14.92
CA LYS A 461 -4.92 10.49 -14.69
C LYS A 461 -5.22 11.49 -15.79
N THR A 462 -6.36 11.31 -16.44
CA THR A 462 -6.81 12.18 -17.55
C THR A 462 -7.08 13.58 -17.05
N PHE A 463 -6.61 14.58 -17.81
CA PHE A 463 -6.89 15.99 -17.54
C PHE A 463 -8.40 16.25 -17.64
N GLY A 464 -8.95 16.96 -16.66
CA GLY A 464 -10.40 17.25 -16.59
C GLY A 464 -11.23 16.19 -15.85
N SER A 465 -10.71 14.97 -15.62
CA SER A 465 -11.39 14.01 -14.76
C SER A 465 -11.23 14.37 -13.29
N ASN A 466 -12.25 14.09 -12.45
CA ASN A 466 -12.29 14.49 -11.06
C ASN A 466 -12.52 13.33 -10.12
N TYR A 467 -12.00 13.43 -8.91
CA TYR A 467 -12.43 12.59 -7.80
C TYR A 467 -13.77 13.10 -7.30
N PHE A 468 -14.72 12.21 -7.06
CA PHE A 468 -16.07 12.56 -6.64
C PHE A 468 -16.52 11.74 -5.43
N ASN A 469 -17.56 12.22 -4.76
CA ASN A 469 -18.26 11.51 -3.72
C ASN A 469 -19.59 10.97 -4.27
N VAL A 470 -20.09 9.89 -3.67
CA VAL A 470 -21.46 9.44 -3.92
C VAL A 470 -22.42 10.15 -2.96
N ASP A 471 -23.58 10.49 -3.47
CA ASP A 471 -24.61 11.21 -2.74
C ASP A 471 -25.26 10.34 -1.64
N LYS A 472 -26.07 10.95 -0.82
CA LYS A 472 -26.98 10.24 0.11
C LYS A 472 -28.03 9.49 -0.68
N GLY A 473 -28.35 8.28 -0.25
CA GLY A 473 -29.30 7.41 -0.93
C GLY A 473 -28.66 6.60 -2.05
N HIS A 474 -29.39 6.41 -3.12
CA HIS A 474 -28.97 5.56 -4.23
C HIS A 474 -28.19 6.37 -5.28
N THR A 475 -27.04 5.85 -5.68
CA THR A 475 -26.22 6.36 -6.79
C THR A 475 -25.87 5.19 -7.71
N GLU A 476 -26.07 5.37 -8.99
CA GLU A 476 -25.60 4.42 -10.01
C GLU A 476 -24.29 4.94 -10.63
N LEU A 477 -23.32 4.06 -10.72
CA LEU A 477 -22.00 4.32 -11.30
C LEU A 477 -21.85 3.50 -12.57
N VAL A 478 -21.34 4.12 -13.65
CA VAL A 478 -21.11 3.48 -14.94
C VAL A 478 -19.62 3.30 -15.18
N ILE A 479 -19.23 2.12 -15.65
CA ILE A 479 -17.85 1.74 -15.94
C ILE A 479 -17.63 1.69 -17.45
N ASN A 480 -16.52 2.26 -17.92
CA ASN A 480 -16.09 2.23 -19.32
C ASN A 480 -14.60 1.83 -19.43
N PRO A 481 -14.20 1.17 -20.52
CA PRO A 481 -15.04 0.62 -21.59
C PRO A 481 -15.83 -0.61 -21.12
N PRO A 482 -17.00 -0.86 -21.72
CA PRO A 482 -17.89 -1.93 -21.29
C PRO A 482 -17.30 -3.33 -21.51
N GLY A 483 -17.56 -4.25 -20.58
CA GLY A 483 -17.14 -5.65 -20.66
C GLY A 483 -15.63 -5.90 -20.47
N ILE A 484 -14.88 -4.88 -20.10
CA ILE A 484 -13.41 -4.95 -19.98
C ILE A 484 -12.97 -5.14 -18.52
N PHE A 485 -13.78 -4.73 -17.56
CA PHE A 485 -13.39 -4.69 -16.15
C PHE A 485 -14.38 -5.42 -15.25
N ASP A 486 -13.84 -6.19 -14.30
CA ASP A 486 -14.58 -6.64 -13.12
C ASP A 486 -14.34 -5.64 -12.00
N THR A 487 -15.35 -4.81 -11.70
CA THR A 487 -15.23 -3.66 -10.81
C THR A 487 -16.02 -3.87 -9.54
N THR A 488 -15.38 -3.67 -8.40
CA THR A 488 -15.99 -3.62 -7.07
C THR A 488 -15.86 -2.22 -6.50
N VAL A 489 -16.95 -1.65 -6.03
CA VAL A 489 -16.99 -0.35 -5.36
C VAL A 489 -17.20 -0.58 -3.87
N LYS A 490 -16.38 0.05 -3.05
CA LYS A 490 -16.41 -0.02 -1.58
C LYS A 490 -16.64 1.36 -1.00
N TRP A 491 -17.48 1.47 0.01
CA TRP A 491 -17.75 2.74 0.69
C TRP A 491 -18.06 2.52 2.16
N GLN A 492 -18.07 3.59 2.89
CA GLN A 492 -18.45 3.65 4.29
C GLN A 492 -19.42 4.80 4.49
N ASP A 493 -20.58 4.50 5.05
CA ASP A 493 -21.58 5.54 5.30
C ASP A 493 -21.03 6.61 6.23
N ARG A 494 -21.27 7.86 5.88
CA ARG A 494 -20.88 9.03 6.64
C ARG A 494 -22.09 9.71 7.27
N PHE A 495 -21.91 10.14 8.52
CA PHE A 495 -22.96 10.85 9.25
C PHE A 495 -22.44 12.21 9.74
N LEU A 496 -23.35 13.17 9.67
CA LEU A 496 -23.15 14.48 10.28
C LEU A 496 -23.40 14.44 11.80
#